data_a53d928d68e10491e137625aca4e0414
#
_entry.id   a53d928d68e10491e137625aca4e0414
#
_cell.length_a   1.000
_cell.length_b   1.000
_cell.length_c   1.000
_cell.angle_alpha   90.00
_cell.angle_beta   90.00
_cell.angle_gamma   90.00
#
_symmetry.space_group_name_H-M   'P 1'
#
loop_
_entity.id
_entity.type
_entity.pdbx_description
1 polymer ?
#
loop_
_entity_poly.entity_id
_entity_poly.type
_entity_poly.pdbx_seq_one_letter_code
_entity_poly.pdbx_strand_id
1 'polypeptide(L)'
;MKNVIAAVLATTALTSPVLAEGITEFRIGILGGENAQDRLNSYECLRAYTEEALGVETKLFAPADYNGVIQGLLGGSIDMAWLGASGYAKTFLSDPEAVEPVLVKINLDGSYGYHSIGFARKDSGIDSIDAMQGKVFGFGDPNSTSGYLIPSIEIPTYKEGITMESGEYFDEVKFTGGHEQTIVAVNNGDIDGGVTWADGQGEWEDGFNSGALRKAVDAGLIDMNDLVEIWRSAPIPEGPVVLRTALPTDVKAKMTALIDGMYEQDKDCTYAISAGESLGFDPITHDAYLSIIEARKLKSK
;
A
#
# COMPACT_ATOMS: atom_id res chain seq x y z
N MET A 1 34.92 -64.51 -19.54
CA MET A 1 33.80 -63.67 -19.10
C MET A 1 34.31 -62.25 -19.01
N LYS A 2 33.94 -61.35 -19.94
CA LYS A 2 34.38 -59.97 -20.00
C LYS A 2 33.29 -59.09 -19.40
N ASN A 3 33.57 -58.45 -18.26
CA ASN A 3 32.72 -57.49 -17.61
C ASN A 3 32.82 -56.13 -18.35
N VAL A 4 31.76 -55.68 -18.95
CA VAL A 4 31.62 -54.32 -19.52
C VAL A 4 31.01 -53.46 -18.43
N ILE A 5 31.76 -52.49 -17.90
CA ILE A 5 31.26 -51.46 -17.00
C ILE A 5 30.75 -50.32 -17.86
N ALA A 6 29.44 -50.12 -17.88
CA ALA A 6 28.83 -48.95 -18.52
C ALA A 6 28.92 -47.75 -17.55
N ALA A 7 29.68 -46.75 -17.94
CA ALA A 7 29.75 -45.47 -17.24
C ALA A 7 28.52 -44.61 -17.69
N VAL A 8 27.64 -44.33 -16.74
CA VAL A 8 26.53 -43.36 -16.92
C VAL A 8 27.07 -41.95 -16.69
N LEU A 9 27.25 -41.19 -17.76
CA LEU A 9 27.51 -39.77 -17.72
C LEU A 9 26.24 -39.00 -17.33
N ALA A 10 26.14 -38.53 -16.10
CA ALA A 10 25.12 -37.59 -15.68
C ALA A 10 25.47 -36.20 -16.25
N THR A 11 24.75 -35.75 -17.25
CA THR A 11 24.80 -34.39 -17.76
C THR A 11 24.02 -33.49 -16.80
N THR A 12 24.70 -32.74 -15.94
CA THR A 12 24.11 -31.64 -15.21
C THR A 12 23.86 -30.49 -16.19
N ALA A 13 22.62 -30.26 -16.51
CA ALA A 13 22.21 -29.07 -17.24
C ALA A 13 22.43 -27.83 -16.33
N LEU A 14 23.45 -27.05 -16.64
CA LEU A 14 23.63 -25.71 -16.09
C LEU A 14 22.53 -24.83 -16.69
N THR A 15 21.47 -24.56 -15.91
CA THR A 15 20.50 -23.54 -16.26
C THR A 15 21.18 -22.17 -16.04
N SER A 16 21.67 -21.57 -17.13
CA SER A 16 22.08 -20.16 -17.11
C SER A 16 20.85 -19.30 -16.78
N PRO A 17 20.96 -18.27 -15.90
CA PRO A 17 19.88 -17.32 -15.72
C PRO A 17 19.57 -16.66 -17.07
N VAL A 18 18.32 -16.70 -17.48
CA VAL A 18 17.84 -16.01 -18.68
C VAL A 18 17.72 -14.53 -18.30
N LEU A 19 18.70 -13.72 -18.72
CA LEU A 19 18.62 -12.28 -18.58
C LEU A 19 17.34 -11.77 -19.24
N ALA A 20 16.65 -10.84 -18.56
CA ALA A 20 15.51 -10.16 -19.16
C ALA A 20 15.99 -9.31 -20.32
N GLU A 21 15.44 -9.54 -21.53
CA GLU A 21 15.82 -8.76 -22.70
C GLU A 21 15.35 -7.31 -22.57
N GLY A 22 16.29 -6.35 -22.68
CA GLY A 22 15.98 -4.93 -22.85
C GLY A 22 16.01 -4.05 -21.61
N ILE A 23 16.28 -4.58 -20.40
CA ILE A 23 16.53 -3.76 -19.20
C ILE A 23 17.89 -4.11 -18.57
N THR A 24 18.54 -3.12 -17.96
CA THR A 24 19.83 -3.29 -17.26
C THR A 24 19.68 -3.23 -15.74
N GLU A 25 18.57 -2.72 -15.26
CA GLU A 25 18.17 -2.65 -13.85
C GLU A 25 16.65 -2.66 -13.74
N PHE A 26 16.12 -3.03 -12.56
CA PHE A 26 14.71 -2.95 -12.24
C PHE A 26 14.50 -2.12 -10.96
N ARG A 27 13.50 -1.25 -10.92
CA ARG A 27 13.34 -0.24 -9.88
C ARG A 27 11.96 -0.33 -9.25
N ILE A 28 11.93 -0.65 -7.94
CA ILE A 28 10.71 -0.79 -7.14
C ILE A 28 10.53 0.47 -6.30
N GLY A 29 9.40 1.16 -6.47
CA GLY A 29 9.00 2.30 -5.67
C GLY A 29 8.15 1.86 -4.48
N ILE A 30 8.47 2.37 -3.29
CA ILE A 30 7.74 2.10 -2.06
C ILE A 30 7.12 3.40 -1.57
N LEU A 31 5.78 3.40 -1.35
CA LEU A 31 5.05 4.60 -0.94
C LEU A 31 5.64 5.23 0.34
N GLY A 32 5.60 6.56 0.41
CA GLY A 32 6.03 7.34 1.57
C GLY A 32 5.07 7.25 2.76
N GLY A 33 5.37 8.02 3.80
CA GLY A 33 4.48 8.14 4.96
C GLY A 33 4.72 7.13 6.07
N GLU A 34 5.90 6.52 6.10
CA GLU A 34 6.40 5.65 7.16
C GLU A 34 7.92 5.81 7.26
N ASN A 35 8.55 5.24 8.29
CA ASN A 35 10.01 5.23 8.41
C ASN A 35 10.65 4.63 7.16
N ALA A 36 11.58 5.35 6.54
CA ALA A 36 12.19 4.94 5.27
C ALA A 36 12.99 3.63 5.39
N GLN A 37 13.68 3.42 6.51
CA GLN A 37 14.47 2.20 6.73
C GLN A 37 13.58 0.98 6.90
N ASP A 38 12.47 1.12 7.64
CA ASP A 38 11.52 0.02 7.85
C ASP A 38 10.84 -0.38 6.55
N ARG A 39 10.48 0.61 5.71
CA ARG A 39 9.95 0.36 4.36
C ARG A 39 10.95 -0.40 3.48
N LEU A 40 12.22 0.01 3.46
CA LEU A 40 13.27 -0.69 2.71
C LEU A 40 13.45 -2.12 3.22
N ASN A 41 13.50 -2.32 4.53
CA ASN A 41 13.63 -3.64 5.14
C ASN A 41 12.47 -4.58 4.76
N SER A 42 11.22 -4.07 4.78
CA SER A 42 10.03 -4.87 4.42
C SER A 42 10.03 -5.34 2.96
N TYR A 43 10.71 -4.63 2.06
CA TYR A 43 10.76 -4.96 0.63
C TYR A 43 12.06 -5.66 0.19
N GLU A 44 13.02 -5.89 1.10
CA GLU A 44 14.30 -6.50 0.75
C GLU A 44 14.16 -7.93 0.21
N CYS A 45 13.21 -8.71 0.74
CA CYS A 45 12.92 -10.04 0.23
C CYS A 45 12.40 -9.97 -1.22
N LEU A 46 11.46 -9.08 -1.52
CA LEU A 46 10.95 -8.89 -2.88
C LEU A 46 12.05 -8.41 -3.83
N ARG A 47 12.94 -7.52 -3.37
CA ARG A 47 14.11 -7.08 -4.15
C ARG A 47 14.98 -8.27 -4.56
N ALA A 48 15.29 -9.14 -3.60
CA ALA A 48 16.15 -10.30 -3.85
C ALA A 48 15.51 -11.30 -4.83
N TYR A 49 14.23 -11.62 -4.66
CA TYR A 49 13.49 -12.47 -5.59
C TYR A 49 13.34 -11.86 -7.00
N THR A 50 13.17 -10.53 -7.08
CA THR A 50 13.11 -9.82 -8.36
C THR A 50 14.46 -9.88 -9.09
N GLU A 51 15.57 -9.69 -8.37
CA GLU A 51 16.91 -9.77 -8.93
C GLU A 51 17.21 -11.17 -9.45
N GLU A 52 16.81 -12.22 -8.72
CA GLU A 52 16.93 -13.62 -9.17
C GLU A 52 16.05 -13.90 -10.41
N ALA A 53 14.78 -13.47 -10.42
CA ALA A 53 13.84 -13.75 -11.51
C ALA A 53 14.19 -13.04 -12.81
N LEU A 54 14.70 -11.80 -12.73
CA LEU A 54 15.02 -10.97 -13.90
C LEU A 54 16.48 -11.09 -14.33
N GLY A 55 17.39 -11.47 -13.43
CA GLY A 55 18.85 -11.54 -13.68
C GLY A 55 19.51 -10.17 -13.86
N VAL A 56 18.90 -9.10 -13.34
CA VAL A 56 19.42 -7.73 -13.38
C VAL A 56 19.42 -7.12 -11.97
N GLU A 57 20.26 -6.11 -11.74
CA GLU A 57 20.25 -5.38 -10.48
C GLU A 57 18.87 -4.83 -10.16
N THR A 58 18.36 -5.05 -8.93
CA THR A 58 17.08 -4.52 -8.48
C THR A 58 17.29 -3.51 -7.36
N LYS A 59 16.71 -2.31 -7.53
CA LYS A 59 16.84 -1.19 -6.60
C LYS A 59 15.51 -0.83 -5.96
N LEU A 60 15.55 -0.56 -4.65
CA LEU A 60 14.41 -0.03 -3.89
C LEU A 60 14.51 1.49 -3.80
N PHE A 61 13.41 2.17 -4.05
CA PHE A 61 13.26 3.62 -3.92
C PHE A 61 12.14 3.92 -2.93
N ALA A 62 12.47 4.59 -1.84
CA ALA A 62 11.54 4.98 -0.79
C ALA A 62 11.47 6.53 -0.67
N PRO A 63 10.81 7.23 -1.63
CA PRO A 63 10.63 8.68 -1.56
C PRO A 63 9.94 9.10 -0.26
N ALA A 64 10.07 10.39 0.10
CA ALA A 64 9.48 10.92 1.33
C ALA A 64 7.94 10.85 1.34
N ASP A 65 7.31 11.01 0.18
CA ASP A 65 5.86 11.07 0.00
C ASP A 65 5.37 10.22 -1.18
N TYR A 66 4.05 10.09 -1.31
CA TYR A 66 3.40 9.35 -2.41
C TYR A 66 3.68 9.98 -3.78
N ASN A 67 3.79 11.31 -3.82
CA ASN A 67 4.03 12.01 -5.08
C ASN A 67 5.38 11.63 -5.70
N GLY A 68 6.40 11.38 -4.87
CA GLY A 68 7.70 10.93 -5.35
C GLY A 68 7.63 9.61 -6.12
N VAL A 69 6.82 8.64 -5.65
CA VAL A 69 6.59 7.37 -6.36
C VAL A 69 5.81 7.60 -7.66
N ILE A 70 4.73 8.39 -7.59
CA ILE A 70 3.89 8.71 -8.76
C ILE A 70 4.74 9.38 -9.86
N GLN A 71 5.55 10.38 -9.50
CA GLN A 71 6.43 11.05 -10.46
C GLN A 71 7.53 10.12 -10.98
N GLY A 72 8.03 9.22 -10.14
CA GLY A 72 9.00 8.20 -10.55
C GLY A 72 8.43 7.24 -11.61
N LEU A 73 7.19 6.80 -11.47
CA LEU A 73 6.49 5.98 -12.47
C LEU A 73 6.25 6.75 -13.77
N LEU A 74 5.71 7.97 -13.68
CA LEU A 74 5.46 8.85 -14.84
C LEU A 74 6.75 9.21 -15.58
N GLY A 75 7.81 9.52 -14.85
CA GLY A 75 9.12 9.90 -15.39
C GLY A 75 10.02 8.73 -15.79
N GLY A 76 9.61 7.50 -15.53
CA GLY A 76 10.35 6.29 -15.89
C GLY A 76 11.57 6.00 -15.00
N SER A 77 11.68 6.57 -13.81
CA SER A 77 12.71 6.26 -12.81
C SER A 77 12.29 5.19 -11.78
N ILE A 78 11.03 4.76 -11.81
CA ILE A 78 10.47 3.63 -11.09
C ILE A 78 9.74 2.74 -12.09
N ASP A 79 9.90 1.43 -12.01
CA ASP A 79 9.35 0.44 -12.94
C ASP A 79 8.11 -0.26 -12.39
N MET A 80 8.05 -0.43 -11.07
CA MET A 80 6.97 -1.07 -10.34
C MET A 80 6.71 -0.34 -9.03
N ALA A 81 5.44 -0.30 -8.61
CA ALA A 81 5.07 0.10 -7.26
C ALA A 81 3.75 -0.55 -6.84
N TRP A 82 3.51 -0.65 -5.54
CA TRP A 82 2.18 -0.88 -5.02
C TRP A 82 1.59 0.49 -4.64
N LEU A 83 0.55 0.91 -5.36
CA LEU A 83 -0.11 2.20 -5.14
C LEU A 83 -1.40 2.00 -4.34
N GLY A 84 -1.79 2.99 -3.55
CA GLY A 84 -3.20 3.11 -3.17
C GLY A 84 -4.06 3.44 -4.41
N ALA A 85 -5.35 3.07 -4.39
CA ALA A 85 -6.25 3.30 -5.52
C ALA A 85 -6.33 4.78 -5.97
N SER A 86 -6.23 5.74 -5.02
CA SER A 86 -6.16 7.19 -5.32
C SER A 86 -4.84 7.59 -6.00
N GLY A 87 -3.71 6.99 -5.58
CA GLY A 87 -2.41 7.20 -6.23
C GLY A 87 -2.41 6.67 -7.66
N TYR A 88 -2.99 5.46 -7.87
CA TYR A 88 -3.22 4.92 -9.20
C TYR A 88 -4.11 5.85 -10.05
N ALA A 89 -5.24 6.30 -9.50
CA ALA A 89 -6.13 7.24 -10.18
C ALA A 89 -5.40 8.53 -10.60
N LYS A 90 -4.56 9.08 -9.74
CA LYS A 90 -3.75 10.26 -10.07
C LYS A 90 -2.74 9.99 -11.19
N THR A 91 -2.06 8.84 -11.14
CA THR A 91 -1.11 8.44 -12.19
C THR A 91 -1.83 8.30 -13.52
N PHE A 92 -2.95 7.58 -13.56
CA PHE A 92 -3.80 7.40 -14.75
C PHE A 92 -4.34 8.72 -15.31
N LEU A 93 -4.81 9.63 -14.46
CA LEU A 93 -5.31 10.93 -14.90
C LEU A 93 -4.20 11.85 -15.43
N SER A 94 -2.96 11.64 -15.02
CA SER A 94 -1.80 12.38 -15.53
C SER A 94 -1.31 11.82 -16.86
N ASP A 95 -1.25 10.49 -16.99
CA ASP A 95 -0.92 9.77 -18.22
C ASP A 95 -1.57 8.38 -18.19
N PRO A 96 -2.64 8.15 -18.98
CA PRO A 96 -3.33 6.87 -19.03
C PRO A 96 -2.48 5.70 -19.51
N GLU A 97 -1.38 5.97 -20.23
CA GLU A 97 -0.48 4.97 -20.78
C GLU A 97 0.77 4.71 -19.91
N ALA A 98 0.92 5.42 -18.77
CA ALA A 98 2.13 5.31 -17.95
C ALA A 98 2.29 3.96 -17.28
N VAL A 99 1.21 3.43 -16.69
CA VAL A 99 1.22 2.20 -15.90
C VAL A 99 -0.01 1.34 -16.16
N GLU A 100 0.14 0.04 -15.96
CA GLU A 100 -0.98 -0.91 -15.92
C GLU A 100 -1.09 -1.55 -14.54
N PRO A 101 -2.30 -1.71 -13.97
CA PRO A 101 -2.54 -2.49 -12.76
C PRO A 101 -2.47 -3.97 -13.12
N VAL A 102 -1.74 -4.76 -12.34
CA VAL A 102 -1.52 -6.18 -12.63
C VAL A 102 -2.06 -7.09 -11.54
N LEU A 103 -1.90 -6.73 -10.28
CA LEU A 103 -2.26 -7.56 -9.13
C LEU A 103 -2.87 -6.71 -8.01
N VAL A 104 -3.68 -7.36 -7.17
CA VAL A 104 -4.27 -6.81 -5.95
C VAL A 104 -4.12 -7.79 -4.79
N LYS A 105 -3.93 -7.29 -3.57
CA LYS A 105 -3.87 -8.10 -2.35
C LYS A 105 -5.20 -8.80 -2.07
N ILE A 106 -5.15 -10.05 -1.60
CA ILE A 106 -6.27 -10.83 -1.11
C ILE A 106 -6.24 -10.83 0.42
N ASN A 107 -7.30 -10.38 1.06
CA ASN A 107 -7.45 -10.47 2.50
C ASN A 107 -7.72 -11.91 2.96
N LEU A 108 -7.63 -12.20 4.27
CA LEU A 108 -7.84 -13.55 4.81
C LEU A 108 -9.25 -14.10 4.56
N ASP A 109 -10.27 -13.26 4.39
CA ASP A 109 -11.63 -13.65 4.03
C ASP A 109 -11.86 -13.79 2.52
N GLY A 110 -10.82 -13.60 1.70
CA GLY A 110 -10.87 -13.63 0.25
C GLY A 110 -11.37 -12.34 -0.42
N SER A 111 -11.60 -11.27 0.34
CA SER A 111 -12.01 -9.98 -0.21
C SER A 111 -10.82 -9.16 -0.73
N TYR A 112 -11.13 -8.13 -1.56
CA TYR A 112 -10.16 -7.16 -2.11
C TYR A 112 -10.45 -5.75 -1.62
N GLY A 113 -10.93 -5.63 -0.38
CA GLY A 113 -11.31 -4.34 0.20
C GLY A 113 -10.70 -4.11 1.57
N TYR A 114 -10.56 -2.84 1.93
CA TYR A 114 -10.07 -2.39 3.21
C TYR A 114 -10.85 -1.14 3.64
N HIS A 115 -10.51 -0.53 4.80
CA HIS A 115 -11.22 0.61 5.33
C HIS A 115 -10.28 1.79 5.65
N SER A 116 -10.80 2.99 5.52
CA SER A 116 -10.29 4.14 6.25
C SER A 116 -10.86 4.07 7.66
N ILE A 117 -9.99 4.09 8.66
CA ILE A 117 -10.32 4.01 10.08
C ILE A 117 -10.04 5.38 10.70
N GLY A 118 -11.10 6.04 11.19
CA GLY A 118 -10.99 7.22 12.04
C GLY A 118 -10.75 6.79 13.49
N PHE A 119 -9.78 7.39 14.15
CA PHE A 119 -9.40 7.03 15.52
C PHE A 119 -8.96 8.23 16.33
N ALA A 120 -9.06 8.12 17.64
CA ALA A 120 -8.64 9.10 18.63
C ALA A 120 -8.05 8.40 19.84
N ARG A 121 -7.43 9.17 20.76
CA ARG A 121 -7.02 8.61 22.05
C ARG A 121 -8.24 8.38 22.94
N LYS A 122 -8.25 7.26 23.64
CA LYS A 122 -9.33 6.88 24.57
C LYS A 122 -9.48 7.86 25.74
N ASP A 123 -8.37 8.40 26.24
CA ASP A 123 -8.35 9.35 27.35
C ASP A 123 -8.79 10.77 26.95
N SER A 124 -8.94 11.05 25.66
CA SER A 124 -9.42 12.35 25.16
C SER A 124 -10.92 12.56 25.35
N GLY A 125 -11.67 11.50 25.60
CA GLY A 125 -13.14 11.52 25.67
C GLY A 125 -13.82 11.66 24.29
N ILE A 126 -13.07 11.54 23.18
CA ILE A 126 -13.58 11.53 21.82
C ILE A 126 -13.87 10.09 21.44
N ASP A 127 -15.15 9.73 21.28
CA ASP A 127 -15.64 8.37 21.01
C ASP A 127 -16.41 8.26 19.67
N SER A 128 -16.49 9.35 18.93
CA SER A 128 -17.21 9.42 17.65
C SER A 128 -16.71 10.59 16.81
N ILE A 129 -16.99 10.56 15.51
CA ILE A 129 -16.67 11.70 14.62
C ILE A 129 -17.44 12.95 15.03
N ASP A 130 -18.61 12.80 15.68
CA ASP A 130 -19.39 13.92 16.21
C ASP A 130 -18.67 14.65 17.35
N ALA A 131 -17.93 13.91 18.18
CA ALA A 131 -17.13 14.47 19.27
C ALA A 131 -15.87 15.22 18.78
N MET A 132 -15.57 15.13 17.49
CA MET A 132 -14.46 15.88 16.86
C MET A 132 -14.79 17.35 16.55
N GLN A 133 -16.02 17.82 16.81
CA GLN A 133 -16.36 19.23 16.59
C GLN A 133 -15.44 20.17 17.39
N GLY A 134 -14.83 21.15 16.71
CA GLY A 134 -13.88 22.09 17.31
C GLY A 134 -12.54 21.48 17.71
N LYS A 135 -12.18 20.32 17.15
CA LYS A 135 -10.94 19.58 17.40
C LYS A 135 -10.01 19.63 16.20
N VAL A 136 -8.76 19.24 16.41
CA VAL A 136 -7.75 19.12 15.34
C VAL A 136 -7.83 17.74 14.70
N PHE A 137 -8.10 17.69 13.37
CA PHE A 137 -8.25 16.46 12.61
C PHE A 137 -7.07 16.26 11.66
N GLY A 138 -6.53 15.03 11.59
CA GLY A 138 -5.38 14.66 10.76
C GLY A 138 -5.76 13.78 9.57
N PHE A 139 -5.36 14.23 8.37
CA PHE A 139 -5.24 13.40 7.18
C PHE A 139 -3.79 12.90 7.01
N GLY A 140 -3.61 11.79 6.27
CA GLY A 140 -2.28 11.29 5.89
C GLY A 140 -1.66 12.07 4.73
N ASP A 141 -1.36 11.37 3.60
CA ASP A 141 -0.85 11.99 2.37
C ASP A 141 -2.02 12.41 1.45
N PRO A 142 -1.94 13.59 0.77
CA PRO A 142 -2.98 14.06 -0.17
C PRO A 142 -3.28 13.10 -1.34
N ASN A 143 -2.40 12.14 -1.63
CA ASN A 143 -2.60 11.13 -2.67
C ASN A 143 -3.07 9.78 -2.11
N SER A 144 -3.19 9.66 -0.78
CA SER A 144 -3.71 8.46 -0.13
C SER A 144 -5.20 8.30 -0.38
N THR A 145 -5.67 7.06 -0.54
CA THR A 145 -7.09 6.72 -0.67
C THR A 145 -7.78 6.85 0.68
N SER A 146 -7.35 6.06 1.64
CA SER A 146 -7.92 5.99 2.99
C SER A 146 -7.40 7.10 3.92
N GLY A 147 -6.19 7.62 3.68
CA GLY A 147 -5.64 8.72 4.46
C GLY A 147 -6.16 10.10 4.03
N TYR A 148 -6.86 10.21 2.89
CA TYR A 148 -7.39 11.49 2.44
C TYR A 148 -8.63 11.40 1.55
N LEU A 149 -8.55 10.77 0.35
CA LEU A 149 -9.59 10.92 -0.67
C LEU A 149 -10.96 10.47 -0.14
N ILE A 150 -11.07 9.26 0.36
CA ILE A 150 -12.34 8.69 0.83
C ILE A 150 -12.85 9.39 2.08
N PRO A 151 -12.09 9.54 3.18
CA PRO A 151 -12.60 10.23 4.36
C PRO A 151 -12.98 11.68 4.07
N SER A 152 -12.28 12.39 3.15
CA SER A 152 -12.64 13.75 2.77
C SER A 152 -13.97 13.86 2.00
N ILE A 153 -14.52 12.75 1.51
CA ILE A 153 -15.82 12.67 0.83
C ILE A 153 -16.87 12.09 1.76
N GLU A 154 -16.58 10.98 2.44
CA GLU A 154 -17.58 10.25 3.23
C GLU A 154 -17.88 10.91 4.58
N ILE A 155 -16.88 11.46 5.28
CA ILE A 155 -17.12 12.13 6.58
C ILE A 155 -18.13 13.28 6.44
N PRO A 156 -18.05 14.18 5.44
CA PRO A 156 -19.07 15.21 5.23
C PRO A 156 -20.47 14.68 4.91
N THR A 157 -20.56 13.44 4.38
CA THR A 157 -21.87 12.82 4.10
C THR A 157 -22.47 12.08 5.29
N TYR A 158 -21.65 11.81 6.31
CA TYR A 158 -22.07 11.10 7.51
C TYR A 158 -23.10 11.90 8.32
N LYS A 159 -22.91 13.23 8.41
CA LYS A 159 -23.80 14.14 9.13
C LYS A 159 -23.79 15.53 8.48
N GLU A 160 -24.98 16.11 8.34
CA GLU A 160 -25.13 17.49 7.87
C GLU A 160 -24.34 18.47 8.77
N GLY A 161 -23.59 19.36 8.16
CA GLY A 161 -22.79 20.39 8.82
C GLY A 161 -21.34 19.97 9.10
N ILE A 162 -20.93 18.72 8.81
CA ILE A 162 -19.52 18.35 8.84
C ILE A 162 -18.87 18.80 7.53
N THR A 163 -17.83 19.64 7.62
CA THR A 163 -16.97 20.03 6.50
C THR A 163 -15.52 19.72 6.83
N MET A 164 -14.68 19.55 5.80
CA MET A 164 -13.26 19.30 5.97
C MET A 164 -12.41 20.60 5.81
N GLU A 165 -13.04 21.75 6.01
CA GLU A 165 -12.39 23.04 6.02
C GLU A 165 -12.01 23.42 7.46
N SER A 166 -10.75 23.88 7.64
CA SER A 166 -10.28 24.38 8.96
C SER A 166 -11.07 25.61 9.39
N GLY A 167 -11.40 25.66 10.68
CA GLY A 167 -12.16 26.77 11.26
C GLY A 167 -13.66 26.68 11.08
N GLU A 168 -14.18 25.57 10.50
CA GLU A 168 -15.61 25.29 10.38
C GLU A 168 -16.04 24.22 11.39
N TYR A 169 -16.26 22.97 10.94
CA TYR A 169 -16.61 21.89 11.86
C TYR A 169 -15.42 21.50 12.75
N PHE A 170 -14.23 21.33 12.15
CA PHE A 170 -12.96 21.14 12.86
C PHE A 170 -12.28 22.48 13.08
N ASP A 171 -11.62 22.65 14.24
CA ASP A 171 -10.78 23.84 14.47
C ASP A 171 -9.65 23.91 13.46
N GLU A 172 -8.99 22.78 13.25
CA GLU A 172 -7.95 22.66 12.24
C GLU A 172 -8.01 21.29 11.55
N VAL A 173 -7.76 21.27 10.24
CA VAL A 173 -7.56 20.06 9.43
C VAL A 173 -6.14 20.07 8.89
N LYS A 174 -5.35 19.04 9.22
CA LYS A 174 -3.92 18.95 8.89
C LYS A 174 -3.62 17.75 8.00
N PHE A 175 -2.61 17.89 7.13
CA PHE A 175 -1.93 16.76 6.53
C PHE A 175 -0.70 16.40 7.35
N THR A 176 -0.63 15.20 7.87
CA THR A 176 0.48 14.70 8.70
C THR A 176 1.64 14.17 7.87
N GLY A 177 1.39 13.86 6.59
CA GLY A 177 2.37 13.34 5.64
C GLY A 177 2.21 11.85 5.34
N GLY A 178 1.54 11.06 6.20
CA GLY A 178 1.32 9.64 5.97
C GLY A 178 0.60 8.94 7.10
N HIS A 179 0.42 7.63 6.97
CA HIS A 179 -0.34 6.83 7.93
C HIS A 179 0.35 6.74 9.29
N GLU A 180 1.64 6.43 9.33
CA GLU A 180 2.41 6.34 10.56
C GLU A 180 2.47 7.70 11.28
N GLN A 181 2.71 8.78 10.53
CA GLN A 181 2.74 10.14 11.09
C GLN A 181 1.38 10.52 11.72
N THR A 182 0.26 10.13 11.08
CA THR A 182 -1.07 10.34 11.66
C THR A 182 -1.24 9.56 12.95
N ILE A 183 -0.85 8.28 12.96
CA ILE A 183 -0.95 7.42 14.12
C ILE A 183 -0.13 7.97 15.28
N VAL A 184 1.14 8.33 15.03
CA VAL A 184 2.03 8.88 16.05
C VAL A 184 1.54 10.24 16.56
N ALA A 185 1.05 11.11 15.66
CA ALA A 185 0.53 12.42 16.06
C ALA A 185 -0.72 12.33 16.96
N VAL A 186 -1.64 11.39 16.67
CA VAL A 186 -2.79 11.12 17.56
C VAL A 186 -2.32 10.53 18.88
N ASN A 187 -1.47 9.53 18.86
CA ASN A 187 -0.98 8.85 20.06
C ASN A 187 -0.26 9.81 21.01
N ASN A 188 0.53 10.75 20.48
CA ASN A 188 1.22 11.77 21.25
C ASN A 188 0.32 12.93 21.70
N GLY A 189 -0.89 13.07 21.12
CA GLY A 189 -1.79 14.19 21.37
C GLY A 189 -1.42 15.47 20.63
N ASP A 190 -0.63 15.39 19.56
CA ASP A 190 -0.30 16.52 18.68
C ASP A 190 -1.51 16.93 17.83
N ILE A 191 -2.43 15.97 17.60
CA ILE A 191 -3.76 16.15 17.01
C ILE A 191 -4.78 15.33 17.81
N ASP A 192 -6.05 15.73 17.77
CA ASP A 192 -7.09 15.11 18.59
C ASP A 192 -7.60 13.78 18.00
N GLY A 193 -7.62 13.66 16.68
CA GLY A 193 -7.99 12.45 15.96
C GLY A 193 -7.54 12.52 14.51
N GLY A 194 -7.62 11.40 13.81
CA GLY A 194 -7.20 11.33 12.42
C GLY A 194 -7.64 10.05 11.74
N VAL A 195 -7.24 9.86 10.49
CA VAL A 195 -7.57 8.67 9.71
C VAL A 195 -6.34 7.90 9.27
N THR A 196 -6.46 6.58 9.28
CA THR A 196 -5.48 5.66 8.74
C THR A 196 -6.16 4.50 8.02
N TRP A 197 -5.49 3.37 7.78
CA TRP A 197 -6.08 2.23 7.11
C TRP A 197 -5.87 0.91 7.87
N ALA A 198 -6.84 0.04 7.71
CA ALA A 198 -6.76 -1.36 8.10
C ALA A 198 -7.68 -2.21 7.21
N ASP A 199 -7.43 -3.51 7.12
CA ASP A 199 -8.34 -4.44 6.44
C ASP A 199 -9.69 -4.59 7.17
N GLY A 200 -9.75 -4.22 8.44
CA GLY A 200 -10.95 -4.28 9.26
C GLY A 200 -11.34 -5.69 9.69
N GLN A 201 -10.42 -6.65 9.54
CA GLN A 201 -10.57 -8.05 9.93
C GLN A 201 -9.70 -8.38 11.14
N GLY A 202 -10.12 -9.33 11.96
CA GLY A 202 -9.45 -9.61 13.25
C GLY A 202 -9.91 -8.66 14.36
N GLU A 203 -9.12 -8.61 15.45
CA GLU A 203 -9.47 -7.86 16.64
C GLU A 203 -8.90 -6.43 16.62
N TRP A 204 -9.68 -5.48 17.15
CA TRP A 204 -9.22 -4.09 17.31
C TRP A 204 -7.93 -3.99 18.13
N GLU A 205 -7.85 -4.76 19.23
CA GLU A 205 -6.73 -4.76 20.16
C GLU A 205 -5.41 -5.15 19.51
N ASP A 206 -5.45 -5.92 18.42
CA ASP A 206 -4.28 -6.34 17.63
C ASP A 206 -3.95 -5.37 16.46
N GLY A 207 -4.75 -4.33 16.25
CA GLY A 207 -4.64 -3.43 15.09
C GLY A 207 -5.16 -4.06 13.80
N PHE A 208 -6.06 -5.05 13.90
CA PHE A 208 -6.58 -5.90 12.82
C PHE A 208 -5.53 -6.90 12.27
N ASN A 209 -5.83 -7.59 11.16
CA ASN A 209 -4.92 -8.55 10.56
C ASN A 209 -3.85 -7.88 9.67
N SER A 210 -4.20 -6.78 9.00
CA SER A 210 -3.28 -6.00 8.17
C SER A 210 -3.65 -4.53 8.13
N GLY A 211 -2.64 -3.67 7.93
CA GLY A 211 -2.82 -2.25 7.82
C GLY A 211 -1.78 -1.43 8.59
N ALA A 212 -1.97 -0.12 8.58
CA ALA A 212 -1.04 0.77 9.27
C ALA A 212 -1.15 0.66 10.79
N LEU A 213 -2.35 0.37 11.33
CA LEU A 213 -2.52 0.12 12.77
C LEU A 213 -1.77 -1.14 13.19
N ARG A 214 -1.91 -2.24 12.44
CA ARG A 214 -1.18 -3.49 12.68
C ARG A 214 0.33 -3.26 12.67
N LYS A 215 0.85 -2.58 11.65
CA LYS A 215 2.28 -2.24 11.58
C LYS A 215 2.75 -1.41 12.78
N ALA A 216 1.95 -0.46 13.22
CA ALA A 216 2.30 0.39 14.36
C ALA A 216 2.32 -0.41 15.69
N VAL A 217 1.41 -1.39 15.85
CA VAL A 217 1.41 -2.33 17.00
C VAL A 217 2.66 -3.22 16.94
N ASP A 218 2.94 -3.84 15.80
CA ASP A 218 4.09 -4.74 15.63
C ASP A 218 5.43 -4.01 15.83
N ALA A 219 5.51 -2.73 15.48
CA ALA A 219 6.65 -1.86 15.73
C ALA A 219 6.72 -1.32 17.17
N GLY A 220 5.73 -1.59 18.02
CA GLY A 220 5.66 -1.09 19.39
C GLY A 220 5.48 0.43 19.49
N LEU A 221 4.94 1.07 18.46
CA LEU A 221 4.69 2.52 18.43
C LEU A 221 3.43 2.92 19.20
N ILE A 222 2.44 2.02 19.29
CA ILE A 222 1.16 2.25 19.95
C ILE A 222 0.68 1.02 20.70
N ASP A 223 -0.19 1.24 21.70
CA ASP A 223 -1.07 0.24 22.30
C ASP A 223 -2.52 0.55 21.86
N MET A 224 -3.18 -0.37 21.19
CA MET A 224 -4.57 -0.19 20.73
C MET A 224 -5.55 0.01 21.88
N ASN A 225 -5.20 -0.42 23.12
CA ASN A 225 -6.00 -0.17 24.30
C ASN A 225 -6.07 1.33 24.68
N ASP A 226 -5.13 2.13 24.21
CA ASP A 226 -5.09 3.59 24.42
C ASP A 226 -5.86 4.36 23.33
N LEU A 227 -6.31 3.68 22.30
CA LEU A 227 -7.02 4.24 21.15
C LEU A 227 -8.48 3.79 21.12
N VAL A 228 -9.30 4.52 20.37
CA VAL A 228 -10.71 4.21 20.09
C VAL A 228 -11.02 4.51 18.64
N GLU A 229 -11.78 3.62 17.99
CA GLU A 229 -12.34 3.87 16.66
C GLU A 229 -13.49 4.89 16.79
N ILE A 230 -13.43 5.96 15.99
CA ILE A 230 -14.44 7.03 15.99
C ILE A 230 -15.24 7.10 14.68
N TRP A 231 -14.74 6.45 13.63
CA TRP A 231 -15.36 6.40 12.32
C TRP A 231 -14.74 5.30 11.45
N ARG A 232 -15.53 4.75 10.52
CA ARG A 232 -15.06 3.78 9.52
C ARG A 232 -15.74 4.06 8.18
N SER A 233 -14.98 4.02 7.09
CA SER A 233 -15.50 4.14 5.74
C SER A 233 -16.31 2.89 5.31
N ALA A 234 -17.09 3.03 4.25
CA ALA A 234 -17.46 1.89 3.43
C ALA A 234 -16.21 1.15 2.92
N PRO A 235 -16.32 -0.12 2.49
CA PRO A 235 -15.19 -0.84 1.90
C PRO A 235 -14.58 -0.09 0.71
N ILE A 236 -13.27 0.09 0.73
CA ILE A 236 -12.48 0.73 -0.30
C ILE A 236 -11.77 -0.37 -1.11
N PRO A 237 -11.73 -0.32 -2.45
CA PRO A 237 -10.94 -1.28 -3.21
C PRO A 237 -9.46 -1.18 -2.85
N GLU A 238 -8.82 -2.34 -2.60
CA GLU A 238 -7.37 -2.42 -2.39
C GLU A 238 -6.61 -1.79 -3.56
N GLY A 239 -5.50 -1.16 -3.26
CA GLY A 239 -4.67 -0.54 -4.26
C GLY A 239 -3.92 -1.55 -5.13
N PRO A 240 -3.66 -1.24 -6.41
CA PRO A 240 -2.98 -2.17 -7.31
C PRO A 240 -1.47 -2.18 -7.13
N VAL A 241 -0.86 -3.36 -7.36
CA VAL A 241 0.49 -3.43 -7.87
C VAL A 241 0.45 -2.97 -9.32
N VAL A 242 1.26 -1.99 -9.67
CA VAL A 242 1.35 -1.46 -11.03
C VAL A 242 2.73 -1.70 -11.62
N LEU A 243 2.76 -1.97 -12.92
CA LEU A 243 3.98 -2.02 -13.72
C LEU A 243 3.95 -0.90 -14.76
N ARG A 244 5.09 -0.30 -15.05
CA ARG A 244 5.20 0.66 -16.16
C ARG A 244 4.88 -0.03 -17.48
N THR A 245 3.99 0.55 -18.25
CA THR A 245 3.54 -0.01 -19.55
C THR A 245 4.69 -0.16 -20.55
N ALA A 246 5.67 0.74 -20.48
CA ALA A 246 6.86 0.72 -21.34
C ALA A 246 7.85 -0.42 -21.08
N LEU A 247 7.67 -1.23 -20.03
CA LEU A 247 8.50 -2.40 -19.78
C LEU A 247 8.31 -3.49 -20.83
N PRO A 248 9.35 -4.27 -21.16
CA PRO A 248 9.22 -5.44 -22.01
C PRO A 248 8.16 -6.42 -21.49
N THR A 249 7.43 -7.05 -22.40
CA THR A 249 6.32 -7.96 -22.05
C THR A 249 6.77 -9.15 -21.21
N ASP A 250 7.96 -9.70 -21.47
CA ASP A 250 8.52 -10.81 -20.69
C ASP A 250 8.89 -10.38 -19.27
N VAL A 251 9.40 -9.15 -19.07
CA VAL A 251 9.67 -8.57 -17.75
C VAL A 251 8.37 -8.42 -16.96
N LYS A 252 7.32 -7.86 -17.57
CA LYS A 252 6.00 -7.73 -16.94
C LYS A 252 5.41 -9.07 -16.56
N ALA A 253 5.48 -10.05 -17.45
CA ALA A 253 4.98 -11.41 -17.19
C ALA A 253 5.75 -12.09 -16.03
N LYS A 254 7.09 -11.99 -15.99
CA LYS A 254 7.90 -12.53 -14.90
C LYS A 254 7.57 -11.87 -13.56
N MET A 255 7.45 -10.55 -13.52
CA MET A 255 7.13 -9.82 -12.28
C MET A 255 5.72 -10.15 -11.77
N THR A 256 4.73 -10.22 -12.68
CA THR A 256 3.37 -10.61 -12.31
C THR A 256 3.36 -12.02 -11.72
N ALA A 257 4.01 -12.99 -12.40
CA ALA A 257 4.07 -14.38 -11.93
C ALA A 257 4.84 -14.54 -10.61
N LEU A 258 5.92 -13.75 -10.40
CA LEU A 258 6.68 -13.75 -9.15
C LEU A 258 5.82 -13.31 -7.97
N ILE A 259 5.09 -12.20 -8.09
CA ILE A 259 4.29 -11.65 -7.00
C ILE A 259 3.03 -12.50 -6.75
N ASP A 260 2.39 -13.00 -7.81
CA ASP A 260 1.25 -13.92 -7.75
C ASP A 260 1.61 -15.22 -6.98
N GLY A 261 2.77 -15.79 -7.27
CA GLY A 261 3.28 -17.00 -6.59
C GLY A 261 3.94 -16.77 -5.22
N MET A 262 4.09 -15.54 -4.77
CA MET A 262 4.90 -15.21 -3.57
C MET A 262 4.35 -15.84 -2.30
N TYR A 263 3.02 -15.90 -2.13
CA TYR A 263 2.40 -16.48 -0.94
C TYR A 263 2.76 -17.96 -0.73
N GLU A 264 2.82 -18.74 -1.80
CA GLU A 264 3.21 -20.15 -1.75
C GLU A 264 4.72 -20.33 -1.57
N GLN A 265 5.51 -19.40 -2.10
CA GLN A 265 6.97 -19.45 -2.06
C GLN A 265 7.53 -18.95 -0.72
N ASP A 266 7.02 -17.82 -0.22
CA ASP A 266 7.51 -17.14 0.98
C ASP A 266 6.40 -16.28 1.61
N LYS A 267 5.69 -16.86 2.59
CA LYS A 267 4.61 -16.16 3.31
C LYS A 267 5.10 -14.95 4.09
N ASP A 268 6.29 -15.04 4.67
CA ASP A 268 6.85 -13.96 5.49
C ASP A 268 7.14 -12.75 4.60
N CYS A 269 7.67 -12.96 3.40
CA CYS A 269 7.84 -11.90 2.42
C CYS A 269 6.49 -11.32 1.97
N THR A 270 5.49 -12.17 1.71
CA THR A 270 4.14 -11.72 1.37
C THR A 270 3.56 -10.83 2.47
N TYR A 271 3.66 -11.24 3.73
CA TYR A 271 3.16 -10.47 4.88
C TYR A 271 3.94 -9.15 5.07
N ALA A 272 5.25 -9.16 4.87
CA ALA A 272 6.06 -7.95 4.96
C ALA A 272 5.64 -6.88 3.93
N ILE A 273 5.43 -7.27 2.67
CA ILE A 273 5.00 -6.35 1.62
C ILE A 273 3.52 -5.99 1.69
N SER A 274 2.68 -6.85 2.32
CA SER A 274 1.23 -6.66 2.48
C SER A 274 0.84 -5.86 3.73
N ALA A 275 1.81 -5.46 4.55
CA ALA A 275 1.59 -4.80 5.84
C ALA A 275 0.76 -5.65 6.83
N GLY A 276 1.00 -6.97 6.85
CA GLY A 276 0.33 -7.94 7.69
C GLY A 276 -0.14 -9.18 6.93
N GLU A 277 -1.01 -9.96 7.55
CA GLU A 277 -1.48 -11.23 6.98
C GLU A 277 -2.35 -11.05 5.73
N SER A 278 -2.16 -11.92 4.75
CA SER A 278 -2.91 -11.94 3.49
C SER A 278 -2.87 -13.33 2.86
N LEU A 279 -3.73 -13.60 1.88
CA LEU A 279 -3.70 -14.82 1.05
C LEU A 279 -2.87 -14.65 -0.24
N GLY A 280 -2.06 -13.60 -0.33
CA GLY A 280 -1.28 -13.29 -1.51
C GLY A 280 -1.96 -12.27 -2.42
N PHE A 281 -1.84 -12.47 -3.72
CA PHE A 281 -2.28 -11.51 -4.74
C PHE A 281 -3.06 -12.21 -5.85
N ASP A 282 -4.04 -11.51 -6.42
CA ASP A 282 -4.83 -11.93 -7.58
C ASP A 282 -4.73 -10.91 -8.72
N PRO A 283 -4.93 -11.35 -9.99
CA PRO A 283 -5.01 -10.44 -11.12
C PRO A 283 -6.11 -9.38 -10.96
N ILE A 284 -5.80 -8.16 -11.34
CA ILE A 284 -6.74 -7.02 -11.31
C ILE A 284 -6.65 -6.21 -12.60
N THR A 285 -7.71 -5.50 -12.94
CA THR A 285 -7.77 -4.63 -14.11
C THR A 285 -8.16 -3.19 -13.74
N HIS A 286 -7.94 -2.29 -14.68
CA HIS A 286 -8.32 -0.87 -14.57
C HIS A 286 -9.77 -0.65 -14.13
N ASP A 287 -10.70 -1.51 -14.58
CA ASP A 287 -12.14 -1.34 -14.32
C ASP A 287 -12.49 -1.34 -12.82
N ALA A 288 -11.70 -2.02 -12.00
CA ALA A 288 -11.88 -2.04 -10.54
C ALA A 288 -11.70 -0.66 -9.88
N TYR A 289 -11.04 0.29 -10.58
CA TYR A 289 -10.68 1.59 -10.04
C TYR A 289 -11.48 2.77 -10.60
N LEU A 290 -12.46 2.53 -11.48
CA LEU A 290 -13.24 3.59 -12.14
C LEU A 290 -13.94 4.52 -11.14
N SER A 291 -14.50 3.99 -10.05
CA SER A 291 -15.14 4.79 -9.01
C SER A 291 -14.16 5.73 -8.30
N ILE A 292 -12.95 5.26 -8.02
CA ILE A 292 -11.91 6.06 -7.37
C ILE A 292 -11.35 7.12 -8.33
N ILE A 293 -11.23 6.80 -9.62
CA ILE A 293 -10.83 7.76 -10.65
C ILE A 293 -11.86 8.90 -10.75
N GLU A 294 -13.16 8.59 -10.75
CA GLU A 294 -14.20 9.61 -10.77
C GLU A 294 -14.21 10.46 -9.47
N ALA A 295 -14.07 9.82 -8.31
CA ALA A 295 -13.95 10.52 -7.04
C ALA A 295 -12.75 11.50 -7.03
N ARG A 296 -11.61 11.06 -7.57
CA ARG A 296 -10.41 11.89 -7.69
C ARG A 296 -10.61 13.08 -8.63
N LYS A 297 -11.27 12.89 -9.79
CA LYS A 297 -11.62 13.98 -10.73
C LYS A 297 -12.48 15.06 -10.06
N LEU A 298 -13.44 14.64 -9.23
CA LEU A 298 -14.33 15.58 -8.52
C LEU A 298 -13.57 16.43 -7.49
N LYS A 299 -12.61 15.83 -6.78
CA LYS A 299 -11.77 16.53 -5.78
C LYS A 299 -10.70 17.43 -6.40
N SER A 300 -10.38 17.25 -7.68
CA SER A 300 -9.36 18.07 -8.38
C SER A 300 -9.94 19.33 -9.03
N LYS A 301 -11.25 19.53 -8.97
CA LYS A 301 -11.97 20.71 -9.45
C LYS A 301 -12.10 21.77 -8.35
#